data_4f56278f52a69e3e3f9cae112a0d2045
#
_entry.id   4f56278f52a69e3e3f9cae112a0d2045
#
_cell.length_a   1.000
_cell.length_b   1.000
_cell.length_c   1.000
_cell.angle_alpha   90.00
_cell.angle_beta   90.00
_cell.angle_gamma   90.00
#
_symmetry.space_group_name_H-M   'P 1'
#
loop_
_entity.id
_entity.type
_entity.pdbx_description
1 polymer ?
#
loop_
_entity_poly.entity_id
_entity_poly.type
_entity_poly.pdbx_seq_one_letter_code
_entity_poly.pdbx_strand_id
1 'polypeptide(L)'
;MSDSTSKNKALMRRVYEEMWDKGKPALAVELFEQPAGVERFVSQFLLSFPDLQHTVEEMIEEGDQIAVKFSAHGTHTGQWQGFAPTGRSIHYTGMTWARIAEGKVSEHHTWWDKAGLIEQLGG
;
A
#
# COMPACT_ATOMS: atom_id res chain seq x y z
N MET A 1 2.99 22.41 16.65
CA MET A 1 3.07 21.88 16.30
C MET A 1 2.58 21.28 15.81
N SER A 2 2.57 21.32 15.90
CA SER A 2 2.34 20.77 15.60
C SER A 2 1.93 20.00 15.12
N ASP A 3 1.01 20.14 15.63
CA ASP A 3 0.86 18.98 15.18
C ASP A 3 1.10 18.75 13.81
N SER A 4 1.82 18.03 13.62
CA SER A 4 2.33 17.85 12.31
C SER A 4 1.48 16.98 11.42
N THR A 5 0.39 16.41 11.94
CA THR A 5 -0.44 15.53 11.14
C THR A 5 -1.54 16.29 10.43
N SER A 6 -1.40 16.45 9.13
CA SER A 6 -2.42 17.04 8.30
C SER A 6 -3.51 16.02 7.99
N LYS A 7 -4.64 16.50 7.45
CA LYS A 7 -5.71 15.62 6.98
C LYS A 7 -5.21 14.71 5.85
N ASN A 8 -4.33 15.22 4.99
CA ASN A 8 -3.80 14.44 3.87
C ASN A 8 -2.88 13.32 4.36
N LYS A 9 -2.04 13.62 5.36
CA LYS A 9 -1.19 12.58 5.95
C LYS A 9 -2.02 11.53 6.66
N ALA A 10 -3.08 11.95 7.38
CA ALA A 10 -3.97 11.02 8.05
C ALA A 10 -4.68 10.11 7.04
N LEU A 11 -5.09 10.68 5.90
CA LEU A 11 -5.71 9.92 4.82
C LEU A 11 -4.76 8.84 4.30
N MET A 12 -3.51 9.19 4.02
CA MET A 12 -2.54 8.23 3.51
C MET A 12 -2.20 7.15 4.54
N ARG A 13 -2.19 7.48 5.83
CA ARG A 13 -2.03 6.46 6.87
C ARG A 13 -3.16 5.46 6.85
N ARG A 14 -4.40 5.92 6.63
CA ARG A 14 -5.55 5.01 6.53
C ARG A 14 -5.41 4.05 5.34
N VAL A 15 -4.84 4.53 4.23
CA VAL A 15 -4.60 3.68 3.06
C VAL A 15 -3.75 2.48 3.44
N TYR A 16 -2.66 2.70 4.16
CA TYR A 16 -1.72 1.64 4.52
C TYR A 16 -2.14 0.88 5.77
N GLU A 17 -2.50 1.60 6.83
CA GLU A 17 -2.72 0.98 8.14
C GLU A 17 -4.10 0.35 8.29
N GLU A 18 -5.09 0.83 7.52
CA GLU A 18 -6.46 0.29 7.60
C GLU A 18 -6.82 -0.54 6.38
N MET A 19 -6.76 0.05 5.18
CA MET A 19 -7.17 -0.65 3.96
C MET A 19 -6.29 -1.88 3.71
N TRP A 20 -4.98 -1.70 3.73
CA TRP A 20 -4.03 -2.78 3.52
C TRP A 20 -3.87 -3.66 4.74
N ASP A 21 -3.41 -3.08 5.85
CA ASP A 21 -2.93 -3.84 7.01
C ASP A 21 -4.04 -4.51 7.81
N LYS A 22 -5.25 -3.95 7.77
CA LYS A 22 -6.41 -4.57 8.42
C LYS A 22 -7.23 -5.41 7.45
N GLY A 23 -6.76 -5.53 6.20
CA GLY A 23 -7.43 -6.36 5.21
C GLY A 23 -8.82 -5.87 4.85
N LYS A 24 -8.97 -4.57 4.59
CA LYS A 24 -10.26 -3.96 4.28
C LYS A 24 -10.24 -3.27 2.91
N PRO A 25 -10.12 -4.04 1.81
CA PRO A 25 -10.05 -3.43 0.47
C PRO A 25 -11.25 -2.55 0.13
N ALA A 26 -12.41 -2.83 0.71
CA ALA A 26 -13.61 -2.02 0.46
C ALA A 26 -13.48 -0.58 0.94
N LEU A 27 -12.52 -0.28 1.84
CA LEU A 27 -12.26 1.10 2.22
C LEU A 27 -11.79 1.95 1.05
N ALA A 28 -11.37 1.35 -0.06
CA ALA A 28 -11.00 2.10 -1.25
C ALA A 28 -12.12 3.04 -1.70
N VAL A 29 -13.38 2.66 -1.52
CA VAL A 29 -14.54 3.49 -1.89
C VAL A 29 -14.53 4.81 -1.11
N GLU A 30 -14.10 4.76 0.14
CA GLU A 30 -14.04 5.94 1.00
C GLU A 30 -12.78 6.77 0.75
N LEU A 31 -11.67 6.12 0.42
CA LEU A 31 -10.36 6.76 0.39
C LEU A 31 -9.91 7.24 -1.00
N PHE A 32 -10.45 6.65 -2.07
CA PHE A 32 -10.02 6.92 -3.43
C PHE A 32 -11.15 7.43 -4.29
N GLU A 33 -10.85 8.37 -5.17
CA GLU A 33 -11.82 8.93 -6.10
C GLU A 33 -12.24 7.89 -7.14
N GLN A 34 -11.32 7.03 -7.56
CA GLN A 34 -11.58 5.92 -8.47
C GLN A 34 -11.19 4.61 -7.81
N PRO A 35 -12.08 4.03 -7.01
CA PRO A 35 -11.71 2.93 -6.11
C PRO A 35 -11.65 1.54 -6.71
N ALA A 36 -12.33 1.28 -7.83
CA ALA A 36 -12.53 -0.10 -8.31
C ALA A 36 -11.21 -0.85 -8.56
N GLY A 37 -10.28 -0.22 -9.25
CA GLY A 37 -8.98 -0.84 -9.53
C GLY A 37 -8.14 -1.05 -8.28
N VAL A 38 -8.20 -0.09 -7.37
CA VAL A 38 -7.47 -0.17 -6.09
C VAL A 38 -8.01 -1.33 -5.26
N GLU A 39 -9.32 -1.40 -5.13
CA GLU A 39 -9.97 -2.47 -4.35
C GLU A 39 -9.60 -3.84 -4.90
N ARG A 40 -9.64 -4.00 -6.21
CA ARG A 40 -9.30 -5.26 -6.86
C ARG A 40 -7.82 -5.62 -6.64
N PHE A 41 -6.93 -4.66 -6.81
CA PHE A 41 -5.50 -4.88 -6.64
C PHE A 41 -5.18 -5.31 -5.21
N VAL A 42 -5.73 -4.58 -4.23
CA VAL A 42 -5.50 -4.88 -2.82
C VAL A 42 -6.05 -6.26 -2.47
N SER A 43 -7.28 -6.56 -2.92
CA SER A 43 -7.89 -7.86 -2.67
C SER A 43 -7.05 -9.00 -3.19
N GLN A 44 -6.57 -8.89 -4.43
CA GLN A 44 -5.77 -9.95 -5.05
C GLN A 44 -4.40 -10.10 -4.38
N PHE A 45 -3.77 -8.98 -4.05
CA PHE A 45 -2.45 -9.03 -3.40
C PHE A 45 -2.55 -9.70 -2.04
N LEU A 46 -3.61 -9.41 -1.29
CA LEU A 46 -3.83 -9.99 0.03
C LEU A 46 -4.17 -11.48 -0.01
N LEU A 47 -4.64 -11.99 -1.15
CA LEU A 47 -4.81 -13.44 -1.30
C LEU A 47 -3.45 -14.15 -1.32
N SER A 48 -2.43 -13.48 -1.84
CA SER A 48 -1.07 -14.03 -1.91
C SER A 48 -0.31 -13.83 -0.60
N PHE A 49 -0.54 -12.69 0.06
CA PHE A 49 0.16 -12.28 1.27
C PHE A 49 -0.87 -11.80 2.30
N PRO A 50 -1.65 -12.72 2.90
CA PRO A 50 -2.79 -12.31 3.75
C PRO A 50 -2.40 -11.62 5.05
N ASP A 51 -1.16 -11.79 5.50
CA ASP A 51 -0.65 -11.17 6.72
C ASP A 51 0.20 -9.93 6.43
N LEU A 52 0.06 -9.33 5.25
CA LEU A 52 0.88 -8.19 4.86
C LEU A 52 0.70 -7.02 5.82
N GLN A 53 1.84 -6.46 6.26
CA GLN A 53 1.88 -5.30 7.14
C GLN A 53 2.83 -4.27 6.57
N HIS A 54 2.45 -3.01 6.67
CA HIS A 54 3.26 -1.90 6.20
C HIS A 54 3.79 -1.07 7.36
N THR A 55 4.97 -0.50 7.16
CA THR A 55 5.49 0.54 8.03
C THR A 55 5.60 1.81 7.18
N VAL A 56 4.85 2.84 7.54
CA VAL A 56 4.97 4.15 6.92
C VAL A 56 6.18 4.82 7.55
N GLU A 57 7.27 4.90 6.79
CA GLU A 57 8.55 5.38 7.32
C GLU A 57 8.66 6.88 7.29
N GLU A 58 8.14 7.51 6.25
CA GLU A 58 8.27 8.95 6.08
C GLU A 58 7.18 9.46 5.14
N MET A 59 6.67 10.65 5.41
CA MET A 59 5.74 11.32 4.51
C MET A 59 6.16 12.77 4.34
N ILE A 60 6.12 13.23 3.09
CA ILE A 60 6.40 14.61 2.74
C ILE A 60 5.19 15.16 2.01
N GLU A 61 4.70 16.30 2.46
CA GLU A 61 3.52 16.91 1.88
C GLU A 61 3.82 18.32 1.41
N GLU A 62 3.34 18.66 0.21
CA GLU A 62 3.40 20.01 -0.30
C GLU A 62 2.13 20.30 -1.08
N GLY A 63 1.33 21.26 -0.61
CA GLY A 63 0.04 21.57 -1.24
C GLY A 63 -0.88 20.37 -1.18
N ASP A 64 -1.39 19.96 -2.33
CA ASP A 64 -2.28 18.82 -2.46
C ASP A 64 -1.53 17.51 -2.75
N GLN A 65 -0.21 17.54 -2.74
CA GLN A 65 0.62 16.37 -3.06
C GLN A 65 1.30 15.82 -1.83
N ILE A 66 1.43 14.48 -1.79
CA ILE A 66 2.07 13.82 -0.67
C ILE A 66 2.88 12.61 -1.18
N ALA A 67 4.09 12.47 -0.68
CA ALA A 67 4.92 11.31 -0.96
C ALA A 67 5.04 10.48 0.31
N VAL A 68 4.88 9.16 0.16
CA VAL A 68 4.93 8.22 1.29
C VAL A 68 6.02 7.20 1.00
N LYS A 69 6.96 7.08 1.92
CA LYS A 69 8.00 6.05 1.87
C LYS A 69 7.60 4.95 2.84
N PHE A 70 7.59 3.70 2.36
CA PHE A 70 7.12 2.59 3.19
C PHE A 70 7.95 1.34 3.00
N SER A 71 7.84 0.45 3.97
CA SER A 71 8.30 -0.93 3.84
C SER A 71 7.11 -1.84 4.14
N ALA A 72 7.18 -3.07 3.64
CA ALA A 72 6.14 -4.05 3.86
C ALA A 72 6.77 -5.41 4.11
N HIS A 73 6.09 -6.24 4.90
CA HIS A 73 6.51 -7.63 5.11
C HIS A 73 5.29 -8.52 5.22
N GLY A 74 5.46 -9.79 4.90
CA GLY A 74 4.39 -10.76 4.96
C GLY A 74 4.90 -12.15 4.64
N THR A 75 3.96 -13.08 4.46
CA THR A 75 4.27 -14.48 4.16
C THR A 75 3.56 -14.90 2.89
N HIS A 76 4.28 -15.54 1.99
CA HIS A 76 3.76 -15.99 0.71
C HIS A 76 2.99 -17.29 0.87
N THR A 77 1.68 -17.21 1.10
CA THR A 77 0.84 -18.38 1.31
C THR A 77 -0.22 -18.60 0.23
N GLY A 78 -0.35 -17.66 -0.72
CA GLY A 78 -1.23 -17.81 -1.89
C GLY A 78 -0.45 -17.61 -3.17
N GLN A 79 -0.95 -18.15 -4.27
CA GLN A 79 -0.29 -17.98 -5.56
C GLN A 79 -0.13 -16.50 -5.93
N TRP A 80 1.02 -16.15 -6.48
CA TRP A 80 1.28 -14.80 -6.96
C TRP A 80 2.11 -14.84 -8.23
N GLN A 81 1.55 -14.30 -9.33
CA GLN A 81 2.26 -14.12 -10.60
C GLN A 81 3.04 -15.36 -11.07
N GLY A 82 2.38 -16.52 -11.05
CA GLY A 82 2.99 -17.75 -11.49
C GLY A 82 3.81 -18.48 -10.43
N PHE A 83 4.00 -17.88 -9.26
CA PHE A 83 4.68 -18.55 -8.15
C PHE A 83 3.66 -19.25 -7.27
N ALA A 84 3.76 -20.57 -7.17
CA ALA A 84 2.97 -21.34 -6.21
C ALA A 84 3.38 -20.91 -4.80
N PRO A 85 2.50 -21.07 -3.79
CA PRO A 85 2.83 -20.66 -2.42
C PRO A 85 4.14 -21.28 -1.92
N THR A 86 5.07 -20.42 -1.51
CA THR A 86 6.38 -20.88 -1.02
C THR A 86 6.46 -20.96 0.50
N GLY A 87 5.54 -20.32 1.21
CA GLY A 87 5.59 -20.20 2.66
C GLY A 87 6.71 -19.30 3.17
N ARG A 88 7.40 -18.60 2.29
CA ARG A 88 8.54 -17.74 2.67
C ARG A 88 8.09 -16.43 3.24
N SER A 89 8.83 -15.94 4.23
CA SER A 89 8.70 -14.55 4.67
C SER A 89 9.31 -13.66 3.62
N ILE A 90 8.61 -12.58 3.27
CA ILE A 90 9.10 -11.62 2.28
C ILE A 90 9.03 -10.20 2.84
N HIS A 91 9.84 -9.32 2.26
CA HIS A 91 9.75 -7.91 2.57
C HIS A 91 10.13 -7.11 1.32
N TYR A 92 9.59 -5.90 1.23
CA TYR A 92 9.95 -4.98 0.17
C TYR A 92 9.74 -3.55 0.62
N THR A 93 10.32 -2.62 -0.13
CA THR A 93 10.18 -1.20 0.11
C THR A 93 9.54 -0.54 -1.10
N GLY A 94 9.01 0.64 -0.90
CA GLY A 94 8.42 1.40 -1.98
C GLY A 94 8.10 2.82 -1.60
N MET A 95 7.58 3.55 -2.58
CA MET A 95 7.12 4.92 -2.40
C MET A 95 5.84 5.12 -3.19
N THR A 96 4.92 5.87 -2.60
CA THR A 96 3.72 6.31 -3.30
C THR A 96 3.74 7.83 -3.38
N TRP A 97 3.49 8.34 -4.56
CA TRP A 97 3.14 9.75 -4.74
C TRP A 97 1.63 9.82 -4.94
N ALA A 98 0.97 10.75 -4.27
CA ALA A 98 -0.48 10.92 -4.36
C ALA A 98 -0.86 12.39 -4.42
N ARG A 99 -1.95 12.68 -5.13
CA ARG A 99 -2.60 13.97 -5.13
C ARG A 99 -3.95 13.79 -4.44
N ILE A 100 -4.27 14.70 -3.53
CA ILE A 100 -5.49 14.63 -2.74
C ILE A 100 -6.44 15.73 -3.19
N ALA A 101 -7.71 15.39 -3.39
CA ALA A 101 -8.75 16.35 -3.72
C ALA A 101 -10.00 15.98 -2.94
N GLU A 102 -10.56 16.96 -2.25
CA GLU A 102 -11.81 16.82 -1.49
C GLU A 102 -11.81 15.61 -0.55
N GLY A 103 -10.68 15.40 0.12
CA GLY A 103 -10.57 14.35 1.12
C GLY A 103 -10.37 12.95 0.57
N LYS A 104 -10.07 12.81 -0.73
CA LYS A 104 -9.82 11.53 -1.36
C LYS A 104 -8.57 11.57 -2.22
N VAL A 105 -7.96 10.41 -2.43
CA VAL A 105 -6.84 10.28 -3.36
C VAL A 105 -7.41 10.38 -4.78
N SER A 106 -7.01 11.45 -5.51
CA SER A 106 -7.47 11.67 -6.89
C SER A 106 -6.51 11.12 -7.93
N GLU A 107 -5.23 11.07 -7.61
CA GLU A 107 -4.20 10.48 -8.46
C GLU A 107 -3.18 9.81 -7.57
N HIS A 108 -2.58 8.71 -8.04
CA HIS A 108 -1.49 8.10 -7.29
C HIS A 108 -0.64 7.22 -8.20
N HIS A 109 0.62 7.10 -7.83
CA HIS A 109 1.57 6.17 -8.44
C HIS A 109 2.41 5.57 -7.34
N THR A 110 2.63 4.26 -7.42
CA THR A 110 3.46 3.55 -6.46
C THR A 110 4.60 2.87 -7.20
N TRP A 111 5.81 3.10 -6.71
CA TRP A 111 7.01 2.40 -7.16
C TRP A 111 7.47 1.52 -6.02
N TRP A 112 7.67 0.23 -6.30
CA TRP A 112 8.08 -0.69 -5.24
C TRP A 112 9.01 -1.75 -5.81
N ASP A 113 9.78 -2.40 -4.94
CA ASP A 113 10.81 -3.34 -5.34
C ASP A 113 10.23 -4.71 -5.69
N LYS A 114 9.54 -4.76 -6.82
CA LYS A 114 8.94 -6.00 -7.32
C LYS A 114 10.02 -7.02 -7.67
N ALA A 115 11.13 -6.58 -8.24
CA ALA A 115 12.25 -7.46 -8.58
C ALA A 115 12.80 -8.16 -7.34
N GLY A 116 12.95 -7.42 -6.24
CA GLY A 116 13.40 -8.00 -4.98
C GLY A 116 12.43 -9.04 -4.44
N LEU A 117 11.12 -8.78 -4.58
CA LEU A 117 10.12 -9.76 -4.15
C LEU A 117 10.22 -11.03 -4.99
N ILE A 118 10.33 -10.89 -6.31
CA ILE A 118 10.47 -12.04 -7.21
C ILE A 118 11.70 -12.87 -6.81
N GLU A 119 12.82 -12.21 -6.54
CA GLU A 119 14.05 -12.87 -6.13
C GLU A 119 13.87 -13.67 -4.85
N GLN A 120 13.16 -13.09 -3.87
CA GLN A 120 12.89 -13.78 -2.60
C GLN A 120 12.02 -15.01 -2.80
N LEU A 121 11.19 -15.04 -3.83
CA LEU A 121 10.35 -16.21 -4.14
C LEU A 121 11.07 -17.25 -5.00
N GLY A 122 12.32 -17.01 -5.36
CA GLY A 122 13.11 -17.98 -6.10
C GLY A 122 13.17 -17.71 -7.59
N GLY A 123 12.76 -16.52 -7.99
CA GLY A 123 12.77 -16.13 -9.40
C GLY A 123 14.07 -15.44 -9.85
#